data_487a8c81c7b48cfeb3e1bc2359ab426b
#
_entry.id   487a8c81c7b48cfeb3e1bc2359ab426b
#
_cell.length_a   1.000
_cell.length_b   1.000
_cell.length_c   1.000
_cell.angle_alpha   90.00
_cell.angle_beta   90.00
_cell.angle_gamma   90.00
#
_symmetry.space_group_name_H-M   'P 1'
#
loop_
_entity.id
_entity.type
_entity.pdbx_description
1 polymer ?
#
loop_
_entity_poly.entity_id
_entity_poly.type
_entity_poly.pdbx_seq_one_letter_code
_entity_poly.pdbx_strand_id
1 'polypeptide(L)'
;VLDLAKEKGMEVVAIGKIEDIFEHRGMTKADHTKDNADGIEKTLQYMQEDFEGILFTNLVDTDMIFGHRNDVEGYASALEYFDSKLQEIISLMKEEDILFITADHGCDPTTDSTDHSREYVPVLVYGSQVKANTDLGIRRTFADLGQTISDYLGLGAEFEAESFLQDILK
;
A
#
# COMPACT_ATOMS: atom_id res chain seq x y z
N VAL A 1 6.91 12.02 1.39
CA VAL A 1 6.22 11.79 0.10
C VAL A 1 4.85 12.47 0.13
N LEU A 2 3.98 12.16 1.10
CA LEU A 2 2.60 12.66 1.11
C LEU A 2 2.52 14.20 1.16
N ASP A 3 3.28 14.85 2.06
CA ASP A 3 3.36 16.32 2.12
C ASP A 3 3.79 16.91 0.76
N LEU A 4 4.82 16.33 0.13
CA LEU A 4 5.35 16.82 -1.16
C LEU A 4 4.35 16.65 -2.30
N ALA A 5 3.61 15.55 -2.34
CA ALA A 5 2.56 15.35 -3.33
C ALA A 5 1.46 16.41 -3.16
N LYS A 6 1.00 16.63 -1.94
CA LYS A 6 0.01 17.67 -1.61
C LYS A 6 0.51 19.08 -1.96
N GLU A 7 1.77 19.42 -1.64
CA GLU A 7 2.38 20.72 -1.96
C GLU A 7 2.47 20.94 -3.48
N LYS A 8 2.60 19.88 -4.28
CA LYS A 8 2.53 19.94 -5.75
C LYS A 8 1.10 20.00 -6.30
N GLY A 9 0.08 20.01 -5.44
CA GLY A 9 -1.32 20.09 -5.84
C GLY A 9 -1.92 18.76 -6.27
N MET A 10 -1.25 17.64 -5.97
CA MET A 10 -1.77 16.30 -6.20
C MET A 10 -2.75 15.91 -5.10
N GLU A 11 -3.72 15.04 -5.42
CA GLU A 11 -4.57 14.43 -4.43
C GLU A 11 -3.80 13.36 -3.64
N VAL A 12 -4.01 13.34 -2.34
CA VAL A 12 -3.50 12.31 -1.42
C VAL A 12 -4.67 11.79 -0.62
N VAL A 13 -5.19 10.65 -1.04
CA VAL A 13 -6.34 9.99 -0.43
C VAL A 13 -5.85 8.92 0.54
N ALA A 14 -6.20 9.04 1.80
CA ALA A 14 -5.87 8.11 2.87
C ALA A 14 -7.08 7.28 3.27
N ILE A 15 -6.97 5.96 3.25
CA ILE A 15 -8.04 5.03 3.63
C ILE A 15 -7.57 4.15 4.77
N GLY A 16 -8.41 3.97 5.79
CA GLY A 16 -8.10 3.23 7.00
C GLY A 16 -7.35 4.06 8.02
N LYS A 17 -6.26 3.54 8.57
CA LYS A 17 -5.48 4.22 9.62
C LYS A 17 -4.37 5.14 9.10
N ILE A 18 -4.28 5.36 7.80
CA ILE A 18 -3.18 6.15 7.22
C ILE A 18 -3.16 7.56 7.82
N GLU A 19 -4.31 8.21 7.96
CA GLU A 19 -4.39 9.55 8.54
C GLU A 19 -3.84 9.59 9.97
N ASP A 20 -4.19 8.62 10.80
CA ASP A 20 -3.73 8.54 12.18
C ASP A 20 -2.21 8.27 12.25
N ILE A 21 -1.70 7.35 11.42
CA ILE A 21 -0.28 7.00 11.37
C ILE A 21 0.59 8.22 10.99
N PHE A 22 0.10 9.06 10.09
CA PHE A 22 0.81 10.25 9.63
C PHE A 22 0.38 11.54 10.37
N GLU A 23 -0.25 11.42 11.54
CA GLU A 23 -0.63 12.56 12.39
C GLU A 23 -1.44 13.63 11.63
N HIS A 24 -2.38 13.20 10.78
CA HIS A 24 -3.23 14.06 9.93
C HIS A 24 -2.44 14.94 8.95
N ARG A 25 -1.21 14.56 8.58
CA ARG A 25 -0.35 15.34 7.69
C ARG A 25 -0.27 14.71 6.30
N GLY A 26 -0.26 15.59 5.29
CA GLY A 26 -0.01 15.21 3.91
C GLY A 26 -1.22 14.73 3.13
N MET A 27 -2.39 14.52 3.75
CA MET A 27 -3.60 14.09 3.07
C MET A 27 -4.41 15.28 2.54
N THR A 28 -5.11 15.07 1.42
CA THR A 28 -6.16 15.95 0.90
C THR A 28 -7.54 15.42 1.25
N LYS A 29 -7.68 14.09 1.32
CA LYS A 29 -8.89 13.37 1.73
C LYS A 29 -8.51 12.23 2.66
N ALA A 30 -9.36 11.91 3.63
CA ALA A 30 -9.18 10.77 4.54
C ALA A 30 -10.51 10.10 4.85
N ASP A 31 -10.50 8.77 4.86
CA ASP A 31 -11.65 7.93 5.19
C ASP A 31 -11.25 6.80 6.14
N HIS A 32 -11.80 6.83 7.36
CA HIS A 32 -11.70 5.71 8.29
C HIS A 32 -12.54 4.52 7.82
N THR A 33 -12.10 3.33 8.15
CA THR A 33 -12.75 2.08 7.76
C THR A 33 -13.18 1.26 8.97
N LYS A 34 -14.22 0.44 8.78
CA LYS A 34 -14.72 -0.49 9.81
C LYS A 34 -13.94 -1.79 9.81
N ASP A 35 -13.56 -2.26 8.62
CA ASP A 35 -12.91 -3.53 8.34
C ASP A 35 -12.22 -3.48 6.96
N ASN A 36 -11.56 -4.56 6.57
CA ASN A 36 -10.92 -4.65 5.26
C ASN A 36 -11.93 -4.56 4.09
N ALA A 37 -13.15 -5.09 4.25
CA ALA A 37 -14.16 -5.03 3.19
C ALA A 37 -14.57 -3.57 2.89
N ASP A 38 -14.83 -2.77 3.94
CA ASP A 38 -15.11 -1.33 3.82
C ASP A 38 -13.91 -0.57 3.21
N GLY A 39 -12.69 -0.94 3.60
CA GLY A 39 -11.46 -0.35 3.03
C GLY A 39 -11.31 -0.62 1.54
N ILE A 40 -11.56 -1.84 1.11
CA ILE A 40 -11.52 -2.21 -0.30
C ILE A 40 -12.63 -1.50 -1.08
N GLU A 41 -13.86 -1.45 -0.54
CA GLU A 41 -14.97 -0.75 -1.19
C GLU A 41 -14.65 0.73 -1.41
N LYS A 42 -14.13 1.42 -0.38
CA LYS A 42 -13.71 2.83 -0.51
C LYS A 42 -12.57 3.00 -1.52
N THR A 43 -11.61 2.08 -1.53
CA THR A 43 -10.54 2.10 -2.54
C THR A 43 -11.13 2.05 -3.95
N LEU A 44 -12.06 1.12 -4.21
CA LEU A 44 -12.74 0.99 -5.51
C LEU A 44 -13.56 2.23 -5.86
N GLN A 45 -14.18 2.89 -4.88
CA GLN A 45 -14.92 4.14 -5.09
C GLN A 45 -13.98 5.27 -5.52
N TYR A 46 -12.86 5.47 -4.81
CA TYR A 46 -11.89 6.50 -5.16
C TYR A 46 -11.19 6.24 -6.50
N MET A 47 -10.95 4.98 -6.87
CA MET A 47 -10.39 4.63 -8.18
C MET A 47 -11.30 4.99 -9.37
N GLN A 48 -12.59 5.26 -9.13
CA GLN A 48 -13.51 5.76 -10.15
C GLN A 48 -13.48 7.29 -10.29
N GLU A 49 -12.85 8.00 -9.35
CA GLU A 49 -12.64 9.45 -9.46
C GLU A 49 -11.48 9.73 -10.43
N ASP A 50 -11.51 10.91 -11.03
CA ASP A 50 -10.42 11.37 -11.89
C ASP A 50 -9.49 12.30 -11.10
N PHE A 51 -8.34 11.78 -10.69
CA PHE A 51 -7.31 12.57 -9.99
C PHE A 51 -5.90 12.04 -10.30
N GLU A 52 -4.92 12.89 -10.08
CA GLU A 52 -3.49 12.54 -10.11
C GLU A 52 -2.95 12.63 -8.69
N GLY A 53 -2.23 11.58 -8.24
CA GLY A 53 -1.67 11.58 -6.90
C GLY A 53 -1.50 10.20 -6.28
N ILE A 54 -1.84 10.09 -5.00
CA ILE A 54 -1.62 8.88 -4.20
C ILE A 54 -2.95 8.43 -3.58
N LEU A 55 -3.34 7.19 -3.84
CA LEU A 55 -4.38 6.49 -3.11
C LEU A 55 -3.71 5.47 -2.17
N PHE A 56 -3.77 5.72 -0.87
CA PHE A 56 -3.09 4.92 0.13
C PHE A 56 -4.08 4.26 1.07
N THR A 57 -4.20 2.94 0.98
CA THR A 57 -5.12 2.14 1.78
C THR A 57 -4.36 1.27 2.78
N ASN A 58 -4.77 1.30 4.05
CA ASN A 58 -4.33 0.38 5.08
C ASN A 58 -5.46 -0.60 5.42
N LEU A 59 -5.25 -1.89 5.13
CA LEU A 59 -6.16 -2.98 5.45
C LEU A 59 -5.73 -3.63 6.77
N VAL A 60 -6.47 -3.38 7.84
CA VAL A 60 -6.02 -3.61 9.22
C VAL A 60 -6.41 -4.96 9.83
N ASP A 61 -7.32 -5.72 9.22
CA ASP A 61 -7.89 -6.92 9.86
C ASP A 61 -6.87 -8.04 10.04
N THR A 62 -5.92 -8.19 9.11
CA THR A 62 -4.85 -9.17 9.20
C THR A 62 -4.03 -9.00 10.47
N ASP A 63 -3.76 -7.77 10.87
CA ASP A 63 -3.09 -7.44 12.12
C ASP A 63 -4.07 -7.45 13.32
N MET A 64 -5.05 -6.55 13.31
CA MET A 64 -5.87 -6.24 14.49
C MET A 64 -6.85 -7.35 14.89
N ILE A 65 -7.43 -8.04 13.90
CA ILE A 65 -8.48 -9.03 14.14
C ILE A 65 -7.89 -10.44 14.25
N PHE A 66 -6.92 -10.77 13.40
CA PHE A 66 -6.43 -12.14 13.26
C PHE A 66 -5.00 -12.32 13.79
N GLY A 67 -4.05 -11.44 13.46
CA GLY A 67 -2.65 -11.54 13.82
C GLY A 67 -2.44 -11.53 15.34
N HIS A 68 -2.90 -10.51 16.04
CA HIS A 68 -2.82 -10.39 17.51
C HIS A 68 -3.64 -11.43 18.28
N ARG A 69 -4.31 -12.35 17.61
CA ARG A 69 -5.08 -13.44 18.21
C ARG A 69 -4.60 -14.83 17.78
N ASN A 70 -3.51 -14.88 17.01
CA ASN A 70 -2.99 -16.13 16.46
C ASN A 70 -4.07 -16.92 15.69
N ASP A 71 -5.01 -16.22 15.07
CA ASP A 71 -6.06 -16.81 14.23
C ASP A 71 -5.55 -17.01 12.80
N VAL A 72 -4.87 -18.14 12.60
CA VAL A 72 -4.26 -18.50 11.31
C VAL A 72 -5.31 -18.61 10.20
N GLU A 73 -6.48 -19.21 10.51
CA GLU A 73 -7.54 -19.40 9.50
C GLU A 73 -8.18 -18.07 9.12
N GLY A 74 -8.44 -17.19 10.10
CA GLY A 74 -8.95 -15.85 9.84
C GLY A 74 -7.95 -15.00 9.06
N TYR A 75 -6.66 -15.08 9.38
CA TYR A 75 -5.59 -14.38 8.67
C TYR A 75 -5.52 -14.81 7.20
N ALA A 76 -5.52 -16.11 6.94
CA ALA A 76 -5.53 -16.65 5.58
C ALA A 76 -6.79 -16.22 4.81
N SER A 77 -7.96 -16.30 5.45
CA SER A 77 -9.24 -15.90 4.84
C SER A 77 -9.27 -14.41 4.48
N ALA A 78 -8.65 -13.54 5.28
CA ALA A 78 -8.54 -12.11 4.97
C ALA A 78 -7.67 -11.86 3.73
N LEU A 79 -6.57 -12.58 3.58
CA LEU A 79 -5.73 -12.51 2.37
C LEU A 79 -6.46 -13.05 1.13
N GLU A 80 -7.15 -14.18 1.26
CA GLU A 80 -7.96 -14.77 0.17
C GLU A 80 -9.10 -13.82 -0.25
N TYR A 81 -9.72 -13.14 0.71
CA TYR A 81 -10.74 -12.14 0.41
C TYR A 81 -10.16 -10.96 -0.38
N PHE A 82 -9.01 -10.42 0.03
CA PHE A 82 -8.32 -9.37 -0.71
C PHE A 82 -7.96 -9.84 -2.13
N ASP A 83 -7.38 -11.04 -2.27
CA ASP A 83 -7.04 -11.64 -3.56
C ASP A 83 -8.26 -11.74 -4.49
N SER A 84 -9.41 -12.13 -3.93
CA SER A 84 -10.67 -12.20 -4.69
C SER A 84 -11.13 -10.84 -5.24
N LYS A 85 -10.71 -9.73 -4.61
CA LYS A 85 -11.03 -8.35 -5.01
C LYS A 85 -9.97 -7.71 -5.90
N LEU A 86 -8.79 -8.31 -5.98
CA LEU A 86 -7.67 -7.74 -6.72
C LEU A 86 -7.97 -7.56 -8.21
N GLN A 87 -8.72 -8.50 -8.82
CA GLN A 87 -9.12 -8.38 -10.22
C GLN A 87 -10.02 -7.16 -10.48
N GLU A 88 -10.88 -6.80 -9.52
CA GLU A 88 -11.73 -5.62 -9.61
C GLU A 88 -10.88 -4.33 -9.51
N ILE A 89 -9.94 -4.29 -8.57
CA ILE A 89 -8.96 -3.20 -8.44
C ILE A 89 -8.17 -3.02 -9.76
N ILE A 90 -7.59 -4.11 -10.29
CA ILE A 90 -6.83 -4.09 -11.54
C ILE A 90 -7.66 -3.57 -12.72
N SER A 91 -8.95 -3.92 -12.77
CA SER A 91 -9.83 -3.50 -13.88
C SER A 91 -10.13 -2.00 -13.90
N LEU A 92 -9.98 -1.32 -12.76
CA LEU A 92 -10.17 0.13 -12.63
C LEU A 92 -8.88 0.93 -12.80
N MET A 93 -7.72 0.28 -12.85
CA MET A 93 -6.44 0.96 -13.06
C MET A 93 -6.37 1.59 -14.45
N LYS A 94 -5.87 2.82 -14.50
CA LYS A 94 -5.54 3.54 -15.73
C LYS A 94 -4.17 3.12 -16.26
N GLU A 95 -3.83 3.55 -17.46
CA GLU A 95 -2.56 3.18 -18.12
C GLU A 95 -1.34 3.63 -17.33
N GLU A 96 -1.44 4.79 -16.68
CA GLU A 96 -0.38 5.40 -15.89
C GLU A 96 -0.32 4.89 -14.45
N ASP A 97 -1.32 4.12 -13.98
CA ASP A 97 -1.35 3.70 -12.58
C ASP A 97 -0.32 2.61 -12.30
N ILE A 98 0.31 2.71 -11.13
CA ILE A 98 1.15 1.66 -10.55
C ILE A 98 0.55 1.27 -9.21
N LEU A 99 0.22 -0.01 -9.06
CA LEU A 99 -0.21 -0.61 -7.81
C LEU A 99 0.99 -1.19 -7.06
N PHE A 100 1.17 -0.77 -5.82
CA PHE A 100 2.09 -1.38 -4.87
C PHE A 100 1.29 -2.10 -3.78
N ILE A 101 1.63 -3.35 -3.49
CA ILE A 101 1.08 -4.12 -2.38
C ILE A 101 2.24 -4.48 -1.46
N THR A 102 2.15 -4.09 -0.21
CA THR A 102 3.17 -4.33 0.80
C THR A 102 2.54 -4.45 2.18
N ALA A 103 3.36 -4.60 3.22
CA ALA A 103 2.94 -4.49 4.61
C ALA A 103 3.88 -3.53 5.35
N ASP A 104 3.41 -2.94 6.42
CA ASP A 104 4.14 -2.01 7.29
C ASP A 104 5.03 -2.76 8.31
N HIS A 105 4.66 -4.00 8.67
CA HIS A 105 5.44 -4.88 9.53
C HIS A 105 5.09 -6.36 9.29
N GLY A 106 5.83 -7.26 9.92
CA GLY A 106 5.52 -8.68 9.97
C GLY A 106 4.47 -8.98 11.05
N CYS A 107 3.66 -9.98 10.79
CA CYS A 107 2.74 -10.55 11.76
C CYS A 107 2.52 -12.03 11.40
N ASP A 108 3.21 -12.93 12.13
CA ASP A 108 3.08 -14.36 11.91
C ASP A 108 2.14 -14.98 12.97
N PRO A 109 0.90 -15.31 12.62
CA PRO A 109 -0.08 -15.85 13.56
C PRO A 109 0.22 -17.29 14.00
N THR A 110 1.30 -17.90 13.49
CA THR A 110 1.72 -19.27 13.90
C THR A 110 2.74 -19.27 15.02
N THR A 111 3.21 -18.10 15.46
CA THR A 111 4.13 -17.98 16.59
C THR A 111 3.42 -18.08 17.94
N ASP A 112 4.18 -18.31 19.02
CA ASP A 112 3.64 -18.35 20.37
C ASP A 112 3.27 -16.95 20.93
N SER A 113 3.73 -15.88 20.25
CA SER A 113 3.46 -14.49 20.62
C SER A 113 2.22 -13.97 19.89
N THR A 114 1.50 -13.08 20.54
CA THR A 114 0.44 -12.28 19.92
C THR A 114 0.93 -10.90 19.45
N ASP A 115 2.24 -10.64 19.59
CA ASP A 115 2.86 -9.41 19.12
C ASP A 115 3.31 -9.53 17.66
N HIS A 116 3.68 -8.39 17.06
CA HIS A 116 4.27 -8.37 15.73
C HIS A 116 5.53 -9.23 15.67
N SER A 117 5.74 -9.90 14.56
CA SER A 117 6.93 -10.69 14.29
C SER A 117 7.87 -9.98 13.32
N ARG A 118 9.16 -10.33 13.39
CA ARG A 118 10.17 -9.76 12.49
C ARG A 118 10.27 -10.61 11.22
N GLU A 119 9.41 -10.31 10.25
CA GLU A 119 9.36 -10.99 8.97
C GLU A 119 9.76 -10.06 7.83
N TYR A 120 10.23 -10.62 6.73
CA TYR A 120 10.28 -9.90 5.47
C TYR A 120 8.86 -9.68 4.96
N VAL A 121 8.51 -8.43 4.69
CA VAL A 121 7.23 -8.09 4.07
C VAL A 121 7.32 -8.15 2.55
N PRO A 122 6.22 -8.47 1.86
CA PRO A 122 6.22 -8.49 0.41
C PRO A 122 6.32 -7.08 -0.17
N VAL A 123 6.88 -6.97 -1.37
CA VAL A 123 6.73 -5.80 -2.25
C VAL A 123 6.30 -6.32 -3.61
N LEU A 124 5.03 -6.19 -3.94
CA LEU A 124 4.47 -6.57 -5.23
C LEU A 124 4.13 -5.31 -6.01
N VAL A 125 4.52 -5.28 -7.28
CA VAL A 125 4.30 -4.12 -8.15
C VAL A 125 3.58 -4.55 -9.41
N TYR A 126 2.51 -3.85 -9.76
CA TYR A 126 1.72 -4.13 -10.94
C TYR A 126 1.31 -2.84 -11.66
N GLY A 127 1.28 -2.88 -12.99
CA GLY A 127 0.82 -1.78 -13.84
C GLY A 127 1.10 -2.05 -15.31
N SER A 128 0.44 -1.33 -16.21
CA SER A 128 0.62 -1.52 -17.66
C SER A 128 2.05 -1.18 -18.10
N GLN A 129 2.68 -0.22 -17.43
CA GLN A 129 4.06 0.22 -17.68
C GLN A 129 5.11 -0.59 -16.92
N VAL A 130 4.68 -1.50 -16.04
CA VAL A 130 5.58 -2.31 -15.22
C VAL A 130 6.08 -3.52 -15.99
N LYS A 131 7.39 -3.78 -15.92
CA LYS A 131 8.02 -4.99 -16.45
C LYS A 131 7.52 -6.21 -15.70
N ALA A 132 7.04 -7.22 -16.42
CA ALA A 132 6.67 -8.49 -15.81
C ALA A 132 7.90 -9.31 -15.40
N ASN A 133 7.75 -10.13 -14.37
CA ASN A 133 8.78 -11.07 -13.88
C ASN A 133 10.11 -10.40 -13.48
N THR A 134 10.04 -9.17 -12.97
CA THR A 134 11.20 -8.48 -12.41
C THR A 134 11.38 -8.90 -10.95
N ASP A 135 12.56 -9.42 -10.61
CA ASP A 135 12.94 -9.69 -9.22
C ASP A 135 13.63 -8.45 -8.64
N LEU A 136 13.00 -7.84 -7.64
CA LEU A 136 13.52 -6.68 -6.93
C LEU A 136 14.54 -7.04 -5.82
N GLY A 137 14.74 -8.35 -5.58
CA GLY A 137 15.57 -8.82 -4.49
C GLY A 137 15.07 -8.36 -3.11
N ILE A 138 15.98 -8.27 -2.15
CA ILE A 138 15.67 -7.79 -0.81
C ILE A 138 16.02 -6.30 -0.72
N ARG A 139 15.00 -5.47 -0.46
CA ARG A 139 15.18 -4.03 -0.25
C ARG A 139 15.67 -3.77 1.19
N ARG A 140 16.45 -2.72 1.36
CA ARG A 140 17.12 -2.43 2.63
C ARG A 140 16.22 -1.67 3.61
N THR A 141 15.27 -0.91 3.10
CA THR A 141 14.42 -0.02 3.89
C THR A 141 13.06 0.18 3.22
N PHE A 142 12.03 0.41 4.02
CA PHE A 142 10.71 0.84 3.53
C PHE A 142 10.77 2.18 2.76
N ALA A 143 11.77 3.01 3.05
CA ALA A 143 11.95 4.27 2.35
C ALA A 143 12.26 4.10 0.85
N ASP A 144 12.74 2.92 0.41
CA ASP A 144 12.96 2.60 -1.01
C ASP A 144 11.66 2.70 -1.81
N LEU A 145 10.53 2.23 -1.23
CA LEU A 145 9.22 2.41 -1.83
C LEU A 145 8.83 3.91 -1.88
N GLY A 146 9.05 4.63 -0.79
CA GLY A 146 8.78 6.07 -0.74
C GLY A 146 9.58 6.86 -1.77
N GLN A 147 10.88 6.54 -1.95
CA GLN A 147 11.72 7.16 -2.98
C GLN A 147 11.23 6.80 -4.37
N THR A 148 10.83 5.55 -4.60
CA THR A 148 10.30 5.10 -5.89
C THR A 148 9.02 5.86 -6.28
N ILE A 149 8.09 6.03 -5.32
CA ILE A 149 6.86 6.83 -5.53
C ILE A 149 7.22 8.30 -5.80
N SER A 150 8.18 8.85 -5.03
CA SER A 150 8.64 10.23 -5.24
C SER A 150 9.21 10.45 -6.64
N ASP A 151 10.02 9.53 -7.14
CA ASP A 151 10.62 9.62 -8.46
C ASP A 151 9.56 9.46 -9.56
N TYR A 152 8.61 8.53 -9.39
CA TYR A 152 7.52 8.32 -10.34
C TYR A 152 6.64 9.56 -10.49
N LEU A 153 6.28 10.19 -9.39
CA LEU A 153 5.45 11.40 -9.38
C LEU A 153 6.26 12.69 -9.55
N GLY A 154 7.58 12.60 -9.74
CA GLY A 154 8.45 13.74 -9.92
C GLY A 154 8.48 14.70 -8.73
N LEU A 155 8.33 14.21 -7.51
CA LEU A 155 8.21 15.05 -6.30
C LEU A 155 9.53 15.71 -5.90
N GLY A 156 10.66 15.13 -6.31
CA GLY A 156 12.01 15.64 -6.02
C GLY A 156 12.43 15.43 -4.57
N ALA A 157 11.90 14.43 -3.87
CA ALA A 157 12.38 14.04 -2.55
C ALA A 157 13.75 13.36 -2.66
N GLU A 158 14.60 13.59 -1.66
CA GLU A 158 15.87 12.89 -1.48
C GLU A 158 15.86 12.23 -0.10
N PHE A 159 15.57 10.93 -0.07
CA PHE A 159 15.62 10.12 1.14
C PHE A 159 16.94 9.34 1.20
N GLU A 160 17.35 8.88 2.38
CA GLU A 160 18.41 7.86 2.52
C GLU A 160 17.89 6.49 2.07
N ALA A 161 17.57 6.37 0.79
CA ALA A 161 16.87 5.25 0.18
C ALA A 161 17.26 5.06 -1.28
N GLU A 162 17.01 3.87 -1.80
CA GLU A 162 17.30 3.51 -3.18
C GLU A 162 16.00 3.26 -3.94
N SER A 163 15.71 4.14 -4.91
CA SER A 163 14.58 3.96 -5.83
C SER A 163 14.79 2.75 -6.73
N PHE A 164 13.76 1.95 -6.90
CA PHE A 164 13.73 0.86 -7.87
C PHE A 164 12.86 1.16 -9.11
N LEU A 165 12.57 2.44 -9.35
CA LEU A 165 11.72 2.84 -10.47
C LEU A 165 12.26 2.36 -11.82
N GLN A 166 13.57 2.51 -12.05
CA GLN A 166 14.21 2.11 -13.31
C GLN A 166 14.23 0.58 -13.51
N ASP A 167 14.15 -0.18 -12.43
CA ASP A 167 14.11 -1.63 -12.50
C ASP A 167 12.72 -2.12 -12.97
N ILE A 168 11.66 -1.42 -12.58
CA ILE A 168 10.27 -1.83 -12.83
C ILE A 168 9.65 -1.23 -14.10
N LEU A 169 10.08 -0.07 -14.59
CA LEU A 169 9.51 0.53 -15.80
C LEU A 169 10.03 -0.13 -17.08
N LYS A 170 9.11 -0.30 -18.07
CA LYS A 170 9.40 -0.81 -19.42
C LYS A 170 10.29 0.13 -20.23
#